data_61c035fdd37ee8fddaf15b5662ed1c12
#
_entry.id   61c035fdd37ee8fddaf15b5662ed1c12
#
_cell.length_a   1.000
_cell.length_b   1.000
_cell.length_c   1.000
_cell.angle_alpha   90.00
_cell.angle_beta   90.00
_cell.angle_gamma   90.00
#
_symmetry.space_group_name_H-M   'P 1'
#
loop_
_entity.id
_entity.type
_entity.pdbx_description
1 polymer ?
#
loop_
_entity_poly.entity_id
_entity_poly.type
_entity_poly.pdbx_seq_one_letter_code
_entity_poly.pdbx_strand_id
1 'polypeptide(L)' 'AMVDGLGLPEEIVAKLAAVNLEQLEQLRGLSAKDLGQVEGVTSDEAEQIVEAVKKFK' A
#
# COMPACT_ATOMS: atom_id res chain seq x y z
N ALA A 1 -2.10 8.94 -8.89
CA ALA A 1 -2.29 9.54 -7.55
C ALA A 1 -1.26 8.99 -6.58
N MET A 2 -0.90 9.80 -5.59
CA MET A 2 0.04 9.40 -4.55
C MET A 2 -0.66 8.54 -3.50
N VAL A 3 0.08 7.58 -2.94
CA VAL A 3 -0.51 6.67 -1.94
C VAL A 3 -0.94 7.39 -0.66
N ASP A 4 -0.38 8.54 -0.35
CA ASP A 4 -0.79 9.29 0.83
C ASP A 4 -2.22 9.81 0.74
N GLY A 5 -2.77 9.88 -0.46
CA GLY A 5 -4.17 10.27 -0.67
C GLY A 5 -5.16 9.17 -0.35
N LEU A 6 -4.70 7.96 -0.02
CA LEU A 6 -5.57 6.83 0.31
C LEU A 6 -6.07 6.85 1.76
N GLY A 7 -5.56 7.75 2.58
CA GLY A 7 -5.95 7.80 3.98
C GLY A 7 -5.25 6.76 4.84
N LEU A 8 -4.16 6.19 4.36
CA LEU A 8 -3.40 5.21 5.12
C LEU A 8 -2.57 5.90 6.21
N PRO A 9 -2.26 5.18 7.31
CA PRO A 9 -1.36 5.70 8.34
C PRO A 9 0.01 6.05 7.75
N GLU A 10 0.65 7.06 8.32
CA GLU A 10 1.97 7.49 7.85
C GLU A 10 3.00 6.36 7.86
N GLU A 11 2.89 5.47 8.83
CA GLU A 11 3.81 4.34 8.95
C GLU A 11 3.75 3.46 7.70
N ILE A 12 2.55 3.21 7.21
CA ILE A 12 2.36 2.39 6.02
C ILE A 12 2.85 3.13 4.79
N VAL A 13 2.54 4.41 4.69
CA VAL A 13 2.99 5.22 3.56
C VAL A 13 4.52 5.26 3.51
N ALA A 14 5.16 5.42 4.67
CA ALA A 14 6.62 5.44 4.73
C ALA A 14 7.22 4.11 4.29
N LYS A 15 6.61 3.00 4.66
CA LYS A 15 7.08 1.67 4.24
C LYS A 15 6.98 1.50 2.75
N LEU A 16 5.88 1.96 2.16
CA LEU A 16 5.69 1.88 0.72
C LEU A 16 6.69 2.76 -0.02
N ALA A 17 6.94 3.95 0.50
CA ALA A 17 7.91 4.86 -0.10
C ALA A 17 9.33 4.26 -0.07
N ALA A 18 9.65 3.54 1.00
CA ALA A 18 10.97 2.91 1.14
C ALA A 18 11.24 1.86 0.07
N VAL A 19 10.19 1.29 -0.52
CA VAL A 19 10.34 0.31 -1.61
C VAL A 19 9.84 0.87 -2.95
N ASN A 20 9.76 2.19 -3.05
CA ASN A 20 9.38 2.89 -4.28
C ASN A 20 7.94 2.62 -4.75
N LEU A 21 7.06 2.31 -3.82
CA LEU A 21 5.64 2.12 -4.13
C LEU A 21 4.86 3.36 -3.71
N GLU A 22 5.16 4.48 -4.34
CA GLU A 22 4.59 5.77 -3.98
C GLU A 22 3.34 6.14 -4.76
N GLN A 23 3.09 5.45 -5.86
CA GLN A 23 1.97 5.76 -6.73
C GLN A 23 0.88 4.71 -6.61
N LEU A 24 -0.37 5.17 -6.58
CA LEU A 24 -1.53 4.28 -6.51
C LEU A 24 -1.53 3.26 -7.65
N GLU A 25 -1.15 3.70 -8.82
CA GLU A 25 -1.14 2.84 -10.01
C GLU A 25 -0.25 1.61 -9.82
N GLN A 26 0.83 1.76 -9.06
CA GLN A 26 1.72 0.64 -8.78
C GLN A 26 1.04 -0.39 -7.88
N LEU A 27 0.20 0.07 -6.97
CA LEU A 27 -0.48 -0.82 -6.02
C LEU A 27 -1.63 -1.58 -6.64
N ARG A 28 -2.25 -1.04 -7.68
CA ARG A 28 -3.41 -1.66 -8.31
C ARG A 28 -3.10 -3.02 -8.93
N GLY A 29 -1.87 -3.24 -9.31
CA GLY A 29 -1.45 -4.50 -9.89
C GLY A 29 -0.99 -5.52 -8.87
N LEU A 30 -1.03 -5.18 -7.58
CA LEU A 30 -0.52 -6.03 -6.51
C LEU A 30 -1.66 -6.57 -5.66
N SER A 31 -1.52 -7.82 -5.21
CA SER A 31 -2.46 -8.43 -4.27
C SER A 31 -1.94 -8.24 -2.84
N ALA A 32 -2.79 -8.59 -1.86
CA ALA A 32 -2.37 -8.56 -0.46
C ALA A 32 -1.16 -9.48 -0.23
N LYS A 33 -1.10 -10.60 -0.94
CA LYS A 33 0.02 -11.51 -0.84
C LYS A 33 1.32 -10.85 -1.31
N ASP A 34 1.25 -10.13 -2.43
CA ASP A 34 2.40 -9.43 -2.95
C ASP A 34 2.88 -8.36 -1.98
N LEU A 35 1.94 -7.59 -1.43
CA LEU A 35 2.27 -6.53 -0.49
C LEU A 35 2.81 -7.08 0.82
N GLY A 36 2.32 -8.23 1.25
CA GLY A 36 2.80 -8.88 2.45
C GLY A 36 4.23 -9.37 2.37
N GLN A 37 4.78 -9.47 1.17
CA GLN A 37 6.17 -9.84 0.97
C GLN A 37 7.13 -8.65 1.10
N VAL A 38 6.58 -7.45 1.15
CA VAL A 38 7.40 -6.24 1.33
C VAL A 38 7.94 -6.24 2.76
N GLU A 39 9.25 -6.03 2.89
CA GLU A 39 9.89 -6.00 4.20
C GLU A 39 9.27 -4.90 5.07
N GLY A 40 8.88 -5.28 6.27
CA GLY A 40 8.28 -4.35 7.21
C GLY A 40 6.76 -4.24 7.10
N VAL A 41 6.15 -4.87 6.10
CA VAL A 41 4.69 -4.85 5.92
C VAL A 41 4.11 -6.17 6.43
N THR A 42 3.20 -6.09 7.40
CA THR A 42 2.52 -7.26 7.93
C THR A 42 1.33 -7.63 7.06
N SER A 43 0.76 -8.81 7.32
CA SER A 43 -0.46 -9.24 6.62
C SER A 43 -1.60 -8.26 6.82
N ASP A 44 -1.76 -7.74 8.04
CA ASP A 44 -2.82 -6.77 8.33
C ASP A 44 -2.61 -5.49 7.56
N GLU A 45 -1.37 -5.02 7.49
CA GLU A 45 -1.05 -3.81 6.73
C GLU A 45 -1.29 -4.01 5.24
N ALA A 46 -0.92 -5.18 4.73
CA ALA A 46 -1.16 -5.50 3.32
C ALA A 46 -2.65 -5.47 2.99
N GLU A 47 -3.47 -6.03 3.87
CA GLU A 47 -4.92 -6.00 3.69
C GLU A 47 -5.46 -4.58 3.73
N GLN A 48 -4.96 -3.74 4.63
CA GLN A 48 -5.37 -2.35 4.71
C GLN A 48 -5.05 -1.61 3.42
N ILE A 49 -3.89 -1.86 2.86
CA ILE A 49 -3.47 -1.23 1.61
C ILE A 49 -4.40 -1.65 0.48
N VAL A 50 -4.67 -2.94 0.35
CA VAL A 50 -5.55 -3.45 -0.70
C VAL A 50 -6.95 -2.86 -0.57
N GLU A 51 -7.48 -2.81 0.65
CA GLU A 51 -8.80 -2.22 0.88
C GLU A 51 -8.84 -0.75 0.48
N ALA A 52 -7.81 0.00 0.84
CA ALA A 52 -7.74 1.41 0.50
C ALA A 52 -7.69 1.60 -1.02
N VAL A 53 -6.93 0.78 -1.71
CA VAL A 53 -6.83 0.84 -3.18
C VAL A 53 -8.18 0.53 -3.83
N LYS A 54 -8.89 -0.46 -3.33
CA LYS A 54 -10.20 -0.83 -3.86
C LYS A 54 -11.23 0.27 -3.69
N LYS A 55 -11.16 1.00 -2.58
CA LYS A 55 -12.11 2.07 -2.28
C LYS A 55 -11.78 3.37 -3.02
N PHE A 56 -10.56 3.51 -3.42
CA PHE A 56 -10.11 4.70 -4.12
C PHE A 56 -10.54 4.62 -5.59
N LYS A 57 -11.10 5.70 -6.09
CA LYS A 57 -11.54 5.76 -7.50
C LYS A 57 -10.67 6.70 -8.32
#